data_d51ce6a04c31f6e7ae5f867afd35c733
#
_entry.id   d51ce6a04c31f6e7ae5f867afd35c733
#
_cell.length_a   1.000
_cell.length_b   1.000
_cell.length_c   1.000
_cell.angle_alpha   90.00
_cell.angle_beta   90.00
_cell.angle_gamma   90.00
#
_symmetry.space_group_name_H-M   'P 1'
#
loop_
_entity.id
_entity.type
_entity.pdbx_description
1 polymer ?
#
loop_
_entity_poly.entity_id
_entity_poly.type
_entity_poly.pdbx_seq_one_letter_code
_entity_poly.pdbx_strand_id
1 'polypeptide(L)'
;MYKTGLYWFNHDLRVHDNTALLEASLNCEQLICLFCFDSAWFKQTGLNAKPMGLIRRQFIEQCLHDLAKEFKNRGQRLTVMTTDPVSAISVLIKNHEIDVVYRSHHVGVFETRQWHHLRADFPRIAFHSIWTHTLFRPEQLPFGLNHLPTTFTEFKQACETIAIDKPVAMPQQLAPPVDTVTGLKRTAENVLDSHKGFNGGEKAALQHLDDYFSSELPQHYKTVRNELDGWD
;
A
#
# COMPACT_ATOMS: atom_id res chain seq x y z
N MET A 1 20.74 3.02 -12.39
CA MET A 1 20.59 2.80 -10.94
C MET A 1 20.57 4.16 -10.28
N TYR A 2 19.61 4.45 -9.43
CA TYR A 2 19.49 5.71 -8.71
C TYR A 2 20.29 5.65 -7.40
N LYS A 3 20.88 6.77 -6.98
CA LYS A 3 21.61 6.82 -5.71
C LYS A 3 20.65 6.76 -4.52
N THR A 4 19.62 7.60 -4.53
CA THR A 4 18.66 7.67 -3.44
C THR A 4 17.23 7.64 -3.98
N GLY A 5 16.44 6.65 -3.56
CA GLY A 5 15.03 6.55 -3.87
C GLY A 5 14.13 6.82 -2.66
N LEU A 6 12.87 7.14 -2.94
CA LEU A 6 11.80 7.20 -1.96
C LEU A 6 10.67 6.28 -2.41
N TYR A 7 10.25 5.34 -1.57
CA TYR A 7 9.05 4.56 -1.76
C TYR A 7 7.93 5.12 -0.87
N TRP A 8 6.86 5.60 -1.48
CA TRP A 8 5.71 6.15 -0.80
C TRP A 8 4.59 5.12 -0.70
N PHE A 9 4.44 4.52 0.49
CA PHE A 9 3.35 3.62 0.82
C PHE A 9 2.01 4.34 0.92
N ASN A 10 0.97 3.71 0.39
CA ASN A 10 -0.43 4.10 0.57
C ASN A 10 -1.24 2.95 1.21
N HIS A 11 -1.88 2.10 0.40
CA HIS A 11 -2.68 0.97 0.86
C HIS A 11 -1.98 -0.38 0.68
N ASP A 12 -0.78 -0.39 0.20
CA ASP A 12 0.05 -1.54 -0.13
C ASP A 12 1.04 -1.91 1.00
N LEU A 13 0.58 -1.87 2.25
CA LEU A 13 1.39 -2.10 3.45
C LEU A 13 1.82 -3.56 3.59
N ARG A 14 2.57 -4.06 2.59
CA ARG A 14 3.05 -5.43 2.50
C ARG A 14 4.40 -5.51 1.78
N VAL A 15 5.12 -6.61 2.01
CA VAL A 15 6.39 -6.91 1.33
C VAL A 15 6.19 -7.99 0.26
N HIS A 16 5.33 -8.98 0.51
CA HIS A 16 4.99 -10.02 -0.44
C HIS A 16 4.10 -9.45 -1.55
N ASP A 17 4.33 -9.91 -2.78
CA ASP A 17 3.56 -9.48 -3.97
C ASP A 17 3.48 -7.95 -4.12
N ASN A 18 4.59 -7.27 -3.88
CA ASN A 18 4.72 -5.82 -4.04
C ASN A 18 5.79 -5.49 -5.09
N THR A 19 5.39 -5.57 -6.36
CA THR A 19 6.26 -5.29 -7.51
C THR A 19 6.86 -3.88 -7.44
N ALA A 20 6.09 -2.90 -6.98
CA ALA A 20 6.55 -1.52 -6.89
C ALA A 20 7.67 -1.35 -5.86
N LEU A 21 7.56 -1.99 -4.70
CA LEU A 21 8.60 -2.00 -3.67
C LEU A 21 9.85 -2.76 -4.16
N LEU A 22 9.64 -3.90 -4.84
CA LEU A 22 10.74 -4.68 -5.41
C LEU A 22 11.50 -3.86 -6.46
N GLU A 23 10.82 -3.22 -7.40
CA GLU A 23 11.45 -2.36 -8.40
C GLU A 23 12.22 -1.20 -7.75
N ALA A 24 11.63 -0.53 -6.77
CA ALA A 24 12.31 0.54 -6.03
C ALA A 24 13.60 0.03 -5.37
N SER A 25 13.53 -1.13 -4.73
CA SER A 25 14.68 -1.73 -4.05
C SER A 25 15.79 -2.17 -5.01
N LEU A 26 15.44 -2.71 -6.19
CA LEU A 26 16.43 -3.16 -7.18
C LEU A 26 17.09 -2.00 -7.94
N ASN A 27 16.42 -0.86 -8.06
CA ASN A 27 16.90 0.26 -8.85
C ASN A 27 17.54 1.39 -8.04
N CYS A 28 17.59 1.29 -6.71
CA CYS A 28 18.19 2.30 -5.83
C CYS A 28 19.30 1.71 -4.98
N GLU A 29 20.37 2.48 -4.77
CA GLU A 29 21.44 2.13 -3.83
C GLU A 29 20.98 2.28 -2.38
N GLN A 30 20.16 3.29 -2.10
CA GLN A 30 19.52 3.54 -0.81
C GLN A 30 18.05 3.89 -1.01
N LEU A 31 17.19 3.52 -0.05
CA LEU A 31 15.76 3.73 -0.17
C LEU A 31 15.16 4.28 1.13
N ILE A 32 14.41 5.37 1.03
CA ILE A 32 13.54 5.85 2.09
C ILE A 32 12.17 5.21 1.89
N CYS A 33 11.69 4.42 2.84
CA CYS A 33 10.36 3.84 2.83
C CYS A 33 9.46 4.68 3.74
N LEU A 34 8.50 5.39 3.15
CA LEU A 34 7.65 6.39 3.82
C LEU A 34 6.19 5.99 3.81
N PHE A 35 5.53 6.07 4.97
CA PHE A 35 4.08 6.15 5.09
C PHE A 35 3.66 7.46 5.74
N CYS A 36 2.64 8.12 5.19
CA CYS A 36 2.08 9.33 5.76
C CYS A 36 0.64 9.08 6.22
N PHE A 37 0.39 9.28 7.53
CA PHE A 37 -0.96 9.60 7.97
C PHE A 37 -1.30 11.02 7.49
N ASP A 38 -2.08 11.12 6.43
CA ASP A 38 -2.50 12.42 5.90
C ASP A 38 -3.25 13.20 6.99
N SER A 39 -2.77 14.39 7.28
CA SER A 39 -3.38 15.25 8.29
C SER A 39 -4.84 15.60 7.96
N ALA A 40 -5.23 15.55 6.69
CA ALA A 40 -6.60 15.74 6.25
C ALA A 40 -7.55 14.65 6.77
N TRP A 41 -7.08 13.44 7.01
CA TRP A 41 -7.89 12.33 7.54
C TRP A 41 -8.42 12.58 8.95
N PHE A 42 -7.76 13.45 9.71
CA PHE A 42 -8.11 13.78 11.10
C PHE A 42 -8.90 15.09 11.22
N LYS A 43 -9.02 15.85 10.13
CA LYS A 43 -9.81 17.09 10.10
C LYS A 43 -11.28 16.78 9.96
N GLN A 44 -12.10 17.54 10.65
CA GLN A 44 -13.56 17.45 10.57
C GLN A 44 -14.03 17.94 9.21
N THR A 45 -14.88 17.17 8.57
CA THR A 45 -15.52 17.55 7.28
C THR A 45 -16.74 18.41 7.53
N GLY A 46 -17.30 19.01 6.46
CA GLY A 46 -18.55 19.76 6.53
C GLY A 46 -19.78 18.97 7.02
N LEU A 47 -19.69 17.63 7.04
CA LEU A 47 -20.70 16.72 7.60
C LEU A 47 -20.45 16.34 9.06
N ASN A 48 -19.58 17.07 9.76
CA ASN A 48 -19.23 16.81 11.16
C ASN A 48 -18.58 15.44 11.40
N ALA A 49 -18.05 14.78 10.36
CA ALA A 49 -17.41 13.49 10.42
C ALA A 49 -15.90 13.63 10.13
N LYS A 50 -15.11 12.73 10.70
CA LYS A 50 -13.68 12.59 10.36
C LYS A 50 -13.52 11.45 9.36
N PRO A 51 -12.74 11.63 8.29
CA PRO A 51 -12.48 10.56 7.31
C PRO A 51 -11.80 9.32 7.93
N MET A 52 -11.03 9.52 9.01
CA MET A 52 -10.35 8.45 9.74
C MET A 52 -11.07 8.14 11.05
N GLY A 53 -11.79 7.01 11.10
CA GLY A 53 -12.34 6.46 12.33
C GLY A 53 -11.28 5.73 13.17
N LEU A 54 -11.61 5.45 14.44
CA LEU A 54 -10.69 4.81 15.40
C LEU A 54 -10.31 3.40 14.93
N ILE A 55 -11.26 2.58 14.52
CA ILE A 55 -11.04 1.19 14.06
C ILE A 55 -10.09 1.15 12.86
N ARG A 56 -10.36 1.97 11.83
CA ARG A 56 -9.50 2.06 10.64
C ARG A 56 -8.08 2.49 11.01
N ARG A 57 -7.95 3.44 11.92
CA ARG A 57 -6.66 3.91 12.41
C ARG A 57 -5.88 2.78 13.09
N GLN A 58 -6.52 2.05 14.02
CA GLN A 58 -5.92 0.92 14.72
C GLN A 58 -5.45 -0.17 13.74
N PHE A 59 -6.28 -0.51 12.77
CA PHE A 59 -5.93 -1.48 11.74
C PHE A 59 -4.69 -1.04 10.95
N ILE A 60 -4.62 0.22 10.51
CA ILE A 60 -3.44 0.75 9.82
C ILE A 60 -2.20 0.74 10.73
N GLU A 61 -2.33 1.12 12.01
CA GLU A 61 -1.22 1.07 12.97
C GLU A 61 -0.69 -0.36 13.16
N GLN A 62 -1.56 -1.37 13.20
CA GLN A 62 -1.17 -2.79 13.22
C GLN A 62 -0.44 -3.19 11.94
N CYS A 63 -0.94 -2.78 10.76
CA CYS A 63 -0.26 -3.04 9.48
C CYS A 63 1.14 -2.41 9.43
N LEU A 64 1.29 -1.17 9.90
CA LEU A 64 2.58 -0.48 9.95
C LEU A 64 3.56 -1.15 10.92
N HIS A 65 3.06 -1.67 12.03
CA HIS A 65 3.88 -2.38 13.01
C HIS A 65 4.41 -3.71 12.43
N ASP A 66 3.55 -4.47 11.75
CA ASP A 66 3.94 -5.71 11.08
C ASP A 66 4.96 -5.43 9.95
N LEU A 67 4.69 -4.44 9.09
CA LEU A 67 5.60 -4.01 8.03
C LEU A 67 6.96 -3.56 8.57
N ALA A 68 6.97 -2.81 9.68
CA ALA A 68 8.21 -2.35 10.31
C ALA A 68 9.07 -3.51 10.82
N LYS A 69 8.45 -4.59 11.37
CA LYS A 69 9.15 -5.82 11.75
C LYS A 69 9.76 -6.50 10.54
N GLU A 70 8.98 -6.66 9.46
CA GLU A 70 9.46 -7.28 8.23
C GLU A 70 10.60 -6.48 7.59
N PHE A 71 10.55 -5.16 7.62
CA PHE A 71 11.61 -4.29 7.15
C PHE A 71 12.90 -4.45 7.96
N LYS A 72 12.79 -4.48 9.29
CA LYS A 72 13.94 -4.71 10.16
C LYS A 72 14.66 -6.03 9.82
N ASN A 73 13.90 -7.09 9.55
CA ASN A 73 14.45 -8.39 9.17
C ASN A 73 15.17 -8.37 7.80
N ARG A 74 14.89 -7.36 6.96
CA ARG A 74 15.46 -7.19 5.61
C ARG A 74 16.45 -6.03 5.49
N GLY A 75 16.93 -5.53 6.62
CA GLY A 75 17.90 -4.43 6.66
C GLY A 75 17.32 -3.07 6.28
N GLN A 76 15.99 -2.90 6.32
CA GLN A 76 15.31 -1.66 5.96
C GLN A 76 14.59 -1.05 7.18
N ARG A 77 14.14 0.19 7.07
CA ARG A 77 13.46 0.96 8.10
C ARG A 77 12.23 1.66 7.52
N LEU A 78 11.10 1.54 8.21
CA LEU A 78 9.88 2.27 7.85
C LEU A 78 9.85 3.63 8.55
N THR A 79 9.69 4.69 7.76
CA THR A 79 9.47 6.05 8.24
C THR A 79 7.97 6.34 8.22
N VAL A 80 7.43 6.79 9.36
CA VAL A 80 6.01 7.16 9.48
C VAL A 80 5.90 8.61 9.91
N MET A 81 5.15 9.40 9.14
CA MET A 81 4.87 10.80 9.43
C MET A 81 3.36 11.04 9.54
N THR A 82 2.96 12.01 10.36
CA THR A 82 1.57 12.49 10.43
C THR A 82 1.56 13.94 9.96
N THR A 83 1.36 14.13 8.67
CA THR A 83 1.36 15.44 8.01
C THR A 83 0.75 15.30 6.61
N ASP A 84 0.65 16.42 5.88
CA ASP A 84 0.32 16.39 4.45
C ASP A 84 1.41 15.65 3.66
N PRO A 85 1.05 14.60 2.87
CA PRO A 85 2.03 13.80 2.14
C PRO A 85 2.89 14.59 1.15
N VAL A 86 2.32 15.58 0.46
CA VAL A 86 3.06 16.41 -0.49
C VAL A 86 4.16 17.19 0.23
N SER A 87 3.82 17.79 1.37
CA SER A 87 4.77 18.52 2.21
C SER A 87 5.88 17.61 2.74
N ALA A 88 5.52 16.41 3.23
CA ALA A 88 6.49 15.45 3.74
C ALA A 88 7.49 15.02 2.66
N ILE A 89 7.00 14.61 1.49
CA ILE A 89 7.82 14.15 0.37
C ILE A 89 8.69 15.29 -0.17
N SER A 90 8.13 16.50 -0.29
CA SER A 90 8.88 17.68 -0.74
C SER A 90 10.07 18.01 0.18
N VAL A 91 9.88 17.89 1.49
CA VAL A 91 10.97 18.08 2.47
C VAL A 91 12.02 16.99 2.33
N LEU A 92 11.61 15.72 2.18
CA LEU A 92 12.55 14.61 2.01
C LEU A 92 13.34 14.73 0.70
N ILE A 93 12.70 15.10 -0.41
CA ILE A 93 13.38 15.32 -1.69
C ILE A 93 14.49 16.37 -1.54
N LYS A 94 14.18 17.51 -0.88
CA LYS A 94 15.15 18.61 -0.72
C LYS A 94 16.30 18.28 0.23
N ASN A 95 16.03 17.46 1.28
CA ASN A 95 17.01 17.22 2.33
C ASN A 95 17.90 16.00 2.08
N HIS A 96 17.49 15.06 1.21
CA HIS A 96 18.18 13.77 1.03
C HIS A 96 18.57 13.48 -0.43
N GLU A 97 18.60 14.50 -1.28
CA GLU A 97 19.01 14.37 -2.69
C GLU A 97 18.32 13.18 -3.39
N ILE A 98 16.99 13.09 -3.26
CA ILE A 98 16.21 12.00 -3.84
C ILE A 98 16.19 12.13 -5.36
N ASP A 99 16.56 11.07 -6.08
CA ASP A 99 16.57 11.00 -7.54
C ASP A 99 15.25 10.49 -8.11
N VAL A 100 14.55 9.66 -7.33
CA VAL A 100 13.37 8.94 -7.80
C VAL A 100 12.35 8.70 -6.69
N VAL A 101 11.06 8.80 -7.03
CA VAL A 101 9.94 8.46 -6.16
C VAL A 101 9.15 7.32 -6.77
N TYR A 102 8.94 6.25 -6.00
CA TYR A 102 8.12 5.11 -6.35
C TYR A 102 6.85 5.06 -5.52
N ARG A 103 5.77 4.56 -6.11
CA ARG A 103 4.56 4.16 -5.38
C ARG A 103 3.81 3.05 -6.11
N SER A 104 2.92 2.36 -5.41
CA SER A 104 1.84 1.62 -6.05
C SER A 104 0.85 2.59 -6.73
N HIS A 105 0.39 2.24 -7.93
CA HIS A 105 -0.60 3.07 -8.64
C HIS A 105 -1.89 3.16 -7.83
N HIS A 106 -2.42 4.36 -7.71
CA HIS A 106 -3.66 4.60 -6.98
C HIS A 106 -4.65 5.40 -7.83
N VAL A 107 -5.91 4.95 -7.86
CA VAL A 107 -6.99 5.56 -8.66
C VAL A 107 -7.77 6.63 -7.89
N GLY A 108 -7.53 6.77 -6.58
CA GLY A 108 -8.20 7.75 -5.74
C GLY A 108 -7.91 9.19 -6.17
N VAL A 109 -8.92 10.03 -6.14
CA VAL A 109 -8.83 11.42 -6.61
C VAL A 109 -7.79 12.22 -5.82
N PHE A 110 -7.74 12.04 -4.49
CA PHE A 110 -6.81 12.77 -3.62
C PHE A 110 -5.37 12.33 -3.87
N GLU A 111 -5.12 11.04 -3.90
CA GLU A 111 -3.80 10.45 -4.12
C GLU A 111 -3.27 10.75 -5.52
N THR A 112 -4.16 10.80 -6.51
CA THR A 112 -3.80 11.19 -7.88
C THR A 112 -3.42 12.67 -7.96
N ARG A 113 -4.17 13.55 -7.29
CA ARG A 113 -3.84 14.99 -7.22
C ARG A 113 -2.51 15.24 -6.52
N GLN A 114 -2.26 14.59 -5.39
CA GLN A 114 -1.00 14.68 -4.66
C GLN A 114 0.18 14.24 -5.52
N TRP A 115 0.01 13.15 -6.28
CA TRP A 115 1.02 12.65 -7.21
C TRP A 115 1.32 13.64 -8.34
N HIS A 116 0.29 14.20 -8.95
CA HIS A 116 0.47 15.20 -10.02
C HIS A 116 1.13 16.49 -9.50
N HIS A 117 0.78 16.90 -8.29
CA HIS A 117 1.39 18.07 -7.64
C HIS A 117 2.90 17.85 -7.43
N LEU A 118 3.29 16.73 -6.84
CA LEU A 118 4.71 16.39 -6.65
C LEU A 118 5.48 16.36 -7.98
N ARG A 119 4.91 15.75 -9.01
CA ARG A 119 5.56 15.70 -10.33
C ARG A 119 5.73 17.09 -10.97
N ALA A 120 4.79 17.98 -10.76
CA ALA A 120 4.86 19.36 -11.25
C ALA A 120 5.93 20.17 -10.50
N ASP A 121 6.00 20.00 -9.17
CA ASP A 121 6.96 20.72 -8.32
C ASP A 121 8.41 20.23 -8.50
N PHE A 122 8.59 18.96 -8.87
CA PHE A 122 9.92 18.33 -9.01
C PHE A 122 10.14 17.69 -10.39
N PRO A 123 10.17 18.50 -11.49
CA PRO A 123 10.26 17.97 -12.85
C PRO A 123 11.58 17.27 -13.18
N ARG A 124 12.60 17.40 -12.33
CA ARG A 124 13.90 16.73 -12.49
C ARG A 124 13.99 15.39 -11.79
N ILE A 125 13.01 15.05 -10.94
CA ILE A 125 12.93 13.78 -10.22
C ILE A 125 12.18 12.78 -11.09
N ALA A 126 12.64 11.54 -11.10
CA ALA A 126 11.91 10.45 -11.73
C ALA A 126 10.72 10.01 -10.85
N PHE A 127 9.56 9.74 -11.45
CA PHE A 127 8.35 9.31 -10.73
C PHE A 127 7.79 8.05 -11.37
N HIS A 128 7.78 6.95 -10.62
CA HIS A 128 7.26 5.66 -11.04
C HIS A 128 6.01 5.27 -10.25
N SER A 129 4.95 4.94 -10.97
CA SER A 129 3.67 4.50 -10.39
C SER A 129 3.29 3.17 -11.01
N ILE A 130 3.34 2.09 -10.24
CA ILE A 130 3.30 0.70 -10.70
C ILE A 130 2.00 0.04 -10.24
N TRP A 131 1.32 -0.68 -11.11
CA TRP A 131 0.07 -1.39 -10.79
C TRP A 131 0.34 -2.58 -9.87
N THR A 132 -0.26 -2.57 -8.68
CA THR A 132 -0.11 -3.62 -7.66
C THR A 132 -1.43 -3.96 -6.96
N HIS A 133 -2.54 -3.28 -7.29
CA HIS A 133 -3.81 -3.40 -6.58
C HIS A 133 -4.88 -4.17 -7.33
N THR A 134 -4.62 -4.55 -8.58
CA THR A 134 -5.58 -5.23 -9.44
C THR A 134 -5.02 -6.55 -9.92
N LEU A 135 -5.91 -7.53 -10.13
CA LEU A 135 -5.55 -8.85 -10.65
C LEU A 135 -4.90 -8.78 -12.03
N PHE A 136 -5.33 -7.83 -12.84
CA PHE A 136 -4.79 -7.55 -14.16
C PHE A 136 -4.26 -6.13 -14.23
N ARG A 137 -3.14 -5.94 -14.94
CA ARG A 137 -2.69 -4.61 -15.34
C ARG A 137 -3.51 -4.15 -16.56
N PRO A 138 -3.65 -2.83 -16.81
CA PRO A 138 -4.39 -2.31 -17.96
C PRO A 138 -3.95 -2.93 -19.30
N GLU A 139 -2.66 -3.21 -19.46
CA GLU A 139 -2.06 -3.75 -20.67
C GLU A 139 -2.43 -5.22 -20.92
N GLN A 140 -2.86 -5.95 -19.89
CA GLN A 140 -3.30 -7.34 -19.98
C GLN A 140 -4.78 -7.46 -20.38
N LEU A 141 -5.55 -6.37 -20.25
CA LEU A 141 -6.97 -6.39 -20.59
C LEU A 141 -7.19 -6.47 -22.09
N PRO A 142 -8.21 -7.21 -22.57
CA PRO A 142 -8.52 -7.34 -24.01
C PRO A 142 -9.23 -6.09 -24.58
N PHE A 143 -9.33 -5.03 -23.81
CA PHE A 143 -9.96 -3.75 -24.16
C PHE A 143 -9.25 -2.59 -23.44
N GLY A 144 -9.34 -1.40 -24.01
CA GLY A 144 -8.82 -0.20 -23.35
C GLY A 144 -9.68 0.25 -22.17
N LEU A 145 -9.08 0.95 -21.20
CA LEU A 145 -9.79 1.47 -20.03
C LEU A 145 -10.96 2.41 -20.37
N ASN A 146 -10.92 3.05 -21.55
CA ASN A 146 -12.01 3.90 -22.05
C ASN A 146 -13.16 3.10 -22.68
N HIS A 147 -13.01 1.78 -22.81
CA HIS A 147 -13.98 0.88 -23.46
C HIS A 147 -14.27 -0.32 -22.55
N LEU A 148 -14.32 -0.09 -21.25
CA LEU A 148 -14.69 -1.12 -20.28
C LEU A 148 -16.11 -1.64 -20.58
N PRO A 149 -16.35 -2.96 -20.47
CA PRO A 149 -17.70 -3.51 -20.50
C PRO A 149 -18.61 -2.86 -19.47
N THR A 150 -19.89 -2.68 -19.81
CA THR A 150 -20.84 -1.98 -18.95
C THR A 150 -21.28 -2.81 -17.75
N THR A 151 -21.17 -4.14 -17.84
CA THR A 151 -21.53 -5.06 -16.76
C THR A 151 -20.34 -5.89 -16.30
N PHE A 152 -20.33 -6.26 -15.01
CA PHE A 152 -19.30 -7.15 -14.47
C PHE A 152 -19.30 -8.53 -15.15
N THR A 153 -20.47 -9.02 -15.57
CA THR A 153 -20.58 -10.31 -16.26
C THR A 153 -19.82 -10.31 -17.59
N GLU A 154 -20.00 -9.27 -18.40
CA GLU A 154 -19.27 -9.11 -19.67
C GLU A 154 -17.76 -8.93 -19.42
N PHE A 155 -17.40 -8.12 -18.41
CA PHE A 155 -15.99 -7.96 -18.00
C PHE A 155 -15.37 -9.31 -17.62
N LYS A 156 -16.02 -10.08 -16.75
CA LYS A 156 -15.56 -11.40 -16.32
C LYS A 156 -15.37 -12.34 -17.51
N GLN A 157 -16.36 -12.46 -18.39
CA GLN A 157 -16.30 -13.34 -19.57
C GLN A 157 -15.13 -12.96 -20.49
N ALA A 158 -14.90 -11.68 -20.71
CA ALA A 158 -13.79 -11.21 -21.54
C ALA A 158 -12.41 -11.47 -20.92
N CYS A 159 -12.31 -11.50 -19.58
CA CYS A 159 -11.04 -11.69 -18.86
C CYS A 159 -10.80 -13.14 -18.43
N GLU A 160 -11.77 -14.05 -18.56
CA GLU A 160 -11.73 -15.40 -17.99
C GLU A 160 -10.60 -16.28 -18.54
N THR A 161 -10.12 -15.98 -19.75
CA THR A 161 -9.03 -16.71 -20.43
C THR A 161 -7.65 -16.08 -20.23
N ILE A 162 -7.57 -14.91 -19.58
CA ILE A 162 -6.30 -14.20 -19.36
C ILE A 162 -5.51 -14.92 -18.27
N ALA A 163 -4.25 -15.23 -18.57
CA ALA A 163 -3.36 -15.79 -17.55
C ALA A 163 -3.11 -14.76 -16.43
N ILE A 164 -3.28 -15.22 -15.19
CA ILE A 164 -2.99 -14.41 -14.01
C ILE A 164 -1.49 -14.55 -13.70
N ASP A 165 -0.81 -13.44 -13.50
CA ASP A 165 0.58 -13.42 -13.10
C ASP A 165 0.74 -14.08 -11.72
N LYS A 166 1.86 -14.78 -11.52
CA LYS A 166 2.19 -15.33 -10.21
C LYS A 166 2.55 -14.20 -9.24
N PRO A 167 2.18 -14.33 -7.95
CA PRO A 167 2.62 -13.39 -6.93
C PRO A 167 4.13 -13.22 -6.92
N VAL A 168 4.60 -12.00 -6.80
CA VAL A 168 6.03 -11.69 -6.71
C VAL A 168 6.56 -12.14 -5.35
N ALA A 169 7.64 -12.93 -5.37
CA ALA A 169 8.25 -13.43 -4.15
C ALA A 169 8.76 -12.26 -3.27
N MET A 170 8.64 -12.45 -1.97
CA MET A 170 9.18 -11.52 -0.98
C MET A 170 10.70 -11.43 -1.10
N PRO A 171 11.30 -10.23 -1.27
CA PRO A 171 12.74 -10.08 -1.37
C PRO A 171 13.41 -10.45 -0.04
N GLN A 172 14.57 -11.12 -0.12
CA GLN A 172 15.38 -11.48 1.04
C GLN A 172 15.96 -10.24 1.73
N GLN A 173 16.38 -9.28 0.95
CA GLN A 173 16.92 -7.99 1.40
C GLN A 173 16.28 -6.86 0.60
N LEU A 174 16.16 -5.72 1.23
CA LEU A 174 15.75 -4.47 0.59
C LEU A 174 16.96 -3.54 0.47
N ALA A 175 16.90 -2.57 -0.44
CA ALA A 175 17.90 -1.50 -0.48
C ALA A 175 18.03 -0.86 0.91
N PRO A 176 19.26 -0.59 1.40
CA PRO A 176 19.47 -0.07 2.75
C PRO A 176 18.78 1.29 2.95
N PRO A 177 18.41 1.63 4.20
CA PRO A 177 17.82 2.92 4.50
C PRO A 177 18.86 4.04 4.43
N VAL A 178 18.39 5.26 4.22
CA VAL A 178 19.21 6.46 4.35
C VAL A 178 19.42 6.75 5.84
N ASP A 179 20.67 6.81 6.31
CA ASP A 179 21.02 6.87 7.73
C ASP A 179 20.48 8.10 8.48
N THR A 180 20.34 9.22 7.78
CA THR A 180 19.87 10.48 8.38
C THR A 180 18.36 10.55 8.59
N VAL A 181 17.60 9.60 8.04
CA VAL A 181 16.14 9.53 8.24
C VAL A 181 15.83 8.65 9.43
N THR A 182 15.35 9.23 10.50
CA THR A 182 14.91 8.47 11.68
C THR A 182 13.64 7.69 11.36
N GLY A 183 13.62 6.40 11.73
CA GLY A 183 12.46 5.52 11.57
C GLY A 183 11.25 5.97 12.41
N LEU A 184 10.31 5.08 12.57
CA LEU A 184 9.07 5.29 13.31
C LEU A 184 9.28 6.15 14.57
N LYS A 185 8.83 7.42 14.53
CA LYS A 185 8.83 8.31 15.69
C LYS A 185 7.73 7.96 16.71
N ARG A 186 6.89 6.97 16.39
CA ARG A 186 5.76 6.55 17.21
C ARG A 186 5.69 5.03 17.22
N THR A 187 6.18 4.40 18.27
CA THR A 187 5.75 3.08 18.67
C THR A 187 4.28 3.16 19.02
N ALA A 188 3.45 2.35 18.38
CA ALA A 188 2.10 2.10 18.85
C ALA A 188 2.21 1.32 20.17
N GLU A 189 2.47 2.02 21.28
CA GLU A 189 2.65 1.40 22.61
C GLU A 189 1.35 0.89 23.22
N ASN A 190 0.21 1.20 22.63
CA ASN A 190 -1.08 0.64 23.00
C ASN A 190 -1.84 0.23 21.74
N VAL A 191 -1.53 -0.93 21.22
CA VAL A 191 -2.45 -1.66 20.33
C VAL A 191 -3.60 -2.07 21.23
N LEU A 192 -4.67 -1.27 21.24
CA LEU A 192 -5.92 -1.64 21.89
C LEU A 192 -6.37 -2.99 21.31
N ASP A 193 -6.91 -3.83 22.16
CA ASP A 193 -7.40 -5.16 21.79
C ASP A 193 -8.17 -5.11 20.46
N SER A 194 -7.82 -6.03 19.58
CA SER A 194 -8.46 -6.19 18.29
C SER A 194 -9.98 -6.21 18.44
N HIS A 195 -10.67 -5.34 17.74
CA HIS A 195 -12.09 -5.58 17.50
C HIS A 195 -12.23 -6.98 16.92
N LYS A 196 -13.18 -7.75 17.46
CA LYS A 196 -13.46 -9.13 17.09
C LYS A 196 -13.25 -9.35 15.59
N GLY A 197 -12.33 -10.22 15.23
CA GLY A 197 -12.23 -10.84 13.94
C GLY A 197 -11.04 -10.46 13.05
N PHE A 198 -10.59 -9.20 12.96
CA PHE A 198 -9.56 -8.81 11.99
C PHE A 198 -8.39 -8.06 12.59
N ASN A 199 -7.23 -8.69 12.59
CA ASN A 199 -5.96 -8.04 12.90
C ASN A 199 -5.35 -7.45 11.64
N GLY A 200 -4.78 -6.24 11.74
CA GLY A 200 -3.99 -5.64 10.66
C GLY A 200 -2.61 -6.30 10.54
N GLY A 201 -2.07 -6.26 9.31
CA GLY A 201 -0.74 -6.77 8.99
C GLY A 201 -0.77 -7.89 7.96
N GLU A 202 0.31 -8.01 7.20
CA GLU A 202 0.44 -9.00 6.12
C GLU A 202 0.39 -10.44 6.66
N LYS A 203 1.06 -10.71 7.78
CA LYS A 203 1.05 -12.04 8.41
C LYS A 203 -0.35 -12.45 8.85
N ALA A 204 -1.08 -11.55 9.48
CA ALA A 204 -2.45 -11.81 9.90
C ALA A 204 -3.37 -12.06 8.69
N ALA A 205 -3.20 -11.28 7.62
CA ALA A 205 -3.97 -11.45 6.39
C ALA A 205 -3.68 -12.80 5.70
N LEU A 206 -2.41 -13.20 5.61
CA LEU A 206 -2.02 -14.49 5.01
C LEU A 206 -2.51 -15.66 5.85
N GLN A 207 -2.43 -15.57 7.17
CA GLN A 207 -2.98 -16.61 8.06
C GLN A 207 -4.49 -16.73 7.88
N HIS A 208 -5.20 -15.61 7.86
CA HIS A 208 -6.65 -15.61 7.65
C HIS A 208 -7.05 -16.20 6.29
N LEU A 209 -6.26 -15.91 5.24
CA LEU A 209 -6.46 -16.50 3.92
C LEU A 209 -6.27 -18.03 3.94
N ASP A 210 -5.23 -18.51 4.63
CA ASP A 210 -4.96 -19.94 4.77
C ASP A 210 -6.07 -20.64 5.57
N ASP A 211 -6.48 -20.07 6.69
CA ASP A 211 -7.58 -20.58 7.53
C ASP A 211 -8.88 -20.67 6.72
N TYR A 212 -9.19 -19.64 5.91
CA TYR A 212 -10.38 -19.65 5.07
C TYR A 212 -10.37 -20.79 4.05
N PHE A 213 -9.29 -20.92 3.27
CA PHE A 213 -9.22 -21.93 2.21
C PHE A 213 -8.97 -23.34 2.73
N SER A 214 -8.47 -23.50 3.95
CA SER A 214 -8.31 -24.78 4.62
C SER A 214 -9.58 -25.26 5.33
N SER A 215 -10.59 -24.42 5.42
CA SER A 215 -11.89 -24.70 6.05
C SER A 215 -12.98 -25.06 5.02
N GLU A 216 -14.18 -25.33 5.50
CA GLU A 216 -15.36 -25.55 4.65
C GLU A 216 -16.03 -24.21 4.20
N LEU A 217 -15.57 -23.06 4.70
CA LEU A 217 -16.16 -21.74 4.41
C LEU A 217 -16.29 -21.44 2.92
N PRO A 218 -15.32 -21.75 2.04
CA PRO A 218 -15.48 -21.53 0.59
C PRO A 218 -16.69 -22.24 0.00
N GLN A 219 -17.06 -23.42 0.53
CA GLN A 219 -18.21 -24.19 0.06
C GLN A 219 -19.55 -23.54 0.48
N HIS A 220 -19.53 -22.80 1.59
CA HIS A 220 -20.68 -22.10 2.15
C HIS A 220 -20.79 -20.62 1.73
N TYR A 221 -19.88 -20.14 0.86
CA TYR A 221 -19.82 -18.74 0.43
C TYR A 221 -21.17 -18.13 0.03
N LYS A 222 -22.03 -18.87 -0.66
CA LYS A 222 -23.34 -18.37 -1.07
C LYS A 222 -24.28 -18.08 0.11
N THR A 223 -24.12 -18.80 1.20
CA THR A 223 -24.93 -18.68 2.41
C THR A 223 -24.41 -17.54 3.29
N VAL A 224 -23.12 -17.48 3.50
CA VAL A 224 -22.49 -16.58 4.49
C VAL A 224 -22.08 -15.20 3.94
N ARG A 225 -21.94 -15.04 2.62
CA ARG A 225 -21.40 -13.81 1.99
C ARG A 225 -22.14 -12.52 2.31
N ASN A 226 -23.38 -12.60 2.76
CA ASN A 226 -24.23 -11.44 3.07
C ASN A 226 -24.47 -11.29 4.58
N GLU A 227 -23.87 -12.12 5.40
CA GLU A 227 -23.98 -12.02 6.85
C GLU A 227 -23.08 -10.90 7.37
N LEU A 228 -23.53 -10.22 8.44
CA LEU A 228 -22.81 -9.07 9.00
C LEU A 228 -21.43 -9.45 9.56
N ASP A 229 -21.32 -10.66 10.08
CA ASP A 229 -20.10 -11.17 10.70
C ASP A 229 -19.27 -12.07 9.77
N GLY A 230 -19.81 -12.41 8.60
CA GLY A 230 -19.20 -12.98 7.37
C GLY A 230 -18.21 -14.15 7.47
N TRP A 231 -17.75 -14.51 8.66
CA TRP A 231 -16.59 -15.36 8.86
C TRP A 231 -16.68 -16.28 10.10
N ASP A 232 -17.84 -16.39 10.69
CA ASP A 232 -18.06 -17.31 11.84
C ASP A 232 -18.43 -18.71 11.37
#